data_81a5af1c6cc729ce6425c5cf0f9f43e2
#
_entry.id   81a5af1c6cc729ce6425c5cf0f9f43e2
#
_cell.length_a   1.000
_cell.length_b   1.000
_cell.length_c   1.000
_cell.angle_alpha   90.00
_cell.angle_beta   90.00
_cell.angle_gamma   90.00
#
_symmetry.space_group_name_H-M   'P 1'
#
loop_
_entity.id
_entity.type
_entity.pdbx_description
1 polymer ?
#
loop_
_entity_poly.entity_id
_entity_poly.type
_entity_poly.pdbx_seq_one_letter_code
_entity_poly.pdbx_strand_id
1 'polypeptide(L)'
;FEIHKRPQDYKKMQPGDAALYDAVVEIDLDPVEPMIALPYHPSNAFPLREVIAEPEKYAKWVEEQAVKTFENTPDIHPNLEEKIVPYADAAHALSDAFPVDRRIRVDQAAIAGCAAGSFENIYAVEQVAHESKQALGQFAFNVYPASQPIMVELNRIGAMNELMIHGVRVKTAFCGPCFGASDCPENNAFSIRHSTRNFPNREGSKPGQGQVASAALMDSRSIAATAFNGGLLTSAEEMKDIFEHIQYPKYQFDERIYENIVYNGYGKAEPETEIQYGPAIKDWPEMVALTDNLLLQVASVIRDDVTTTDELIPSGETASYRSNPYKISEFTLQRKDPQYVPNAKAAQAFEKARLAGDAATAQKFYSVLHAVGINADDPAELSQLMKSTGLGSVLYAKRPGDGSAREYAASCQKVLGGLANICIDYATKRYRSNCVNWGMLPFTYPDENIDLAVGEYVWLPGIRQAVADGATEVAATVISADGKTTREMKLELKDVTESEKKILLAGSMINSYREDMGL
;
A
#
# COMPACT_ATOMS: atom_id res chain seq x y z
N PHE A 1 21.27 -9.33 20.61
CA PHE A 1 22.72 -9.05 20.57
C PHE A 1 23.49 -10.05 21.45
N GLU A 2 23.07 -10.34 22.67
CA GLU A 2 23.73 -11.33 23.55
C GLU A 2 23.72 -12.74 22.96
N ILE A 3 22.57 -13.21 22.45
CA ILE A 3 22.41 -14.52 21.80
C ILE A 3 23.38 -14.68 20.62
N HIS A 4 23.60 -13.62 19.85
CA HIS A 4 24.52 -13.59 18.72
C HIS A 4 25.95 -13.20 19.10
N LYS A 5 26.27 -13.10 20.41
CA LYS A 5 27.59 -12.71 20.93
C LYS A 5 28.08 -11.36 20.42
N ARG A 6 27.19 -10.40 20.23
CA ARG A 6 27.45 -9.02 19.79
C ARG A 6 26.96 -7.96 20.78
N PRO A 7 27.19 -8.08 22.09
CA PRO A 7 26.65 -7.13 23.07
C PRO A 7 27.21 -5.72 22.93
N GLN A 8 28.40 -5.57 22.34
CA GLN A 8 29.11 -4.29 22.23
C GLN A 8 28.69 -3.47 21.00
N ASP A 9 28.02 -4.08 20.02
CA ASP A 9 27.64 -3.41 18.76
C ASP A 9 26.40 -2.53 18.94
N TYR A 10 25.72 -2.66 20.06
CA TYR A 10 24.51 -1.92 20.35
C TYR A 10 24.79 -0.63 21.11
N LYS A 11 24.42 0.49 20.51
CA LYS A 11 24.35 1.80 21.20
C LYS A 11 22.91 2.26 21.26
N LYS A 12 22.41 2.48 22.46
CA LYS A 12 21.10 3.10 22.64
C LYS A 12 21.17 4.55 22.17
N MET A 13 20.38 4.88 21.14
CA MET A 13 20.25 6.27 20.69
C MET A 13 19.38 7.03 21.68
N GLN A 14 19.95 8.07 22.27
CA GLN A 14 19.26 8.98 23.17
C GLN A 14 19.69 10.42 22.82
N PRO A 15 18.78 11.40 22.98
CA PRO A 15 19.17 12.81 22.91
C PRO A 15 20.29 13.09 23.92
N GLY A 16 21.22 13.97 23.58
CA GLY A 16 22.17 14.49 24.57
C GLY A 16 21.50 15.37 25.61
N ASP A 17 22.30 15.84 26.60
CA ASP A 17 21.80 16.73 27.68
C ASP A 17 21.18 18.03 27.13
N ALA A 18 21.59 18.44 25.94
CA ALA A 18 20.98 19.54 25.19
C ALA A 18 20.65 19.05 23.78
N ALA A 19 19.36 19.07 23.42
CA ALA A 19 18.87 18.76 22.09
C ALA A 19 18.09 19.95 21.54
N LEU A 20 18.32 20.28 20.25
CA LEU A 20 17.58 21.31 19.54
C LEU A 20 16.47 20.63 18.73
N TYR A 21 15.26 21.15 18.85
CA TYR A 21 14.08 20.72 18.11
C TYR A 21 13.51 21.91 17.36
N ASP A 22 13.09 21.70 16.12
CA ASP A 22 12.46 22.75 15.30
C ASP A 22 11.09 23.15 15.83
N ALA A 23 10.37 22.21 16.44
CA ALA A 23 9.06 22.43 17.06
C ALA A 23 8.76 21.38 18.13
N VAL A 24 7.85 21.72 19.02
CA VAL A 24 7.24 20.82 19.99
C VAL A 24 5.74 20.77 19.71
N VAL A 25 5.18 19.58 19.60
CA VAL A 25 3.74 19.33 19.50
C VAL A 25 3.31 18.62 20.76
N GLU A 26 2.43 19.25 21.53
CA GLU A 26 1.80 18.67 22.70
C GLU A 26 0.38 18.22 22.34
N ILE A 27 0.06 16.95 22.61
CA ILE A 27 -1.25 16.35 22.34
C ILE A 27 -1.80 15.86 23.66
N ASP A 28 -2.92 16.46 24.09
CA ASP A 28 -3.68 15.96 25.22
C ASP A 28 -4.41 14.68 24.78
N LEU A 29 -4.20 13.59 25.52
CA LEU A 29 -4.83 12.31 25.22
C LEU A 29 -6.14 12.07 25.97
N ASP A 30 -6.46 12.87 26.99
CA ASP A 30 -7.69 12.71 27.79
C ASP A 30 -8.98 12.86 26.95
N PRO A 31 -9.07 13.79 25.99
CA PRO A 31 -10.27 13.92 25.15
C PRO A 31 -10.30 12.93 23.96
N VAL A 32 -9.31 12.05 23.82
CA VAL A 32 -9.28 11.07 22.72
C VAL A 32 -10.35 10.00 22.97
N GLU A 33 -11.31 9.92 22.07
CA GLU A 33 -12.44 9.00 22.12
C GLU A 33 -12.36 7.91 21.06
N PRO A 34 -13.12 6.79 21.18
CA PRO A 34 -13.19 5.77 20.15
C PRO A 34 -13.64 6.34 18.80
N MET A 35 -12.89 6.02 17.76
CA MET A 35 -13.13 6.49 16.39
C MET A 35 -13.48 5.33 15.47
N ILE A 36 -14.24 5.61 14.43
CA ILE A 36 -14.44 4.71 13.30
C ILE A 36 -14.01 5.38 12.00
N ALA A 37 -13.14 4.71 11.23
CA ALA A 37 -12.88 5.12 9.86
C ALA A 37 -13.84 4.37 8.94
N LEU A 38 -14.85 5.08 8.44
CA LEU A 38 -15.89 4.55 7.55
C LEU A 38 -15.27 4.10 6.21
N PRO A 39 -15.97 3.24 5.43
CA PRO A 39 -15.43 2.61 4.23
C PRO A 39 -14.76 3.55 3.24
N TYR A 40 -13.87 2.97 2.47
CA TYR A 40 -13.13 3.40 1.28
C TYR A 40 -11.88 4.23 1.55
N HIS A 41 -11.68 4.84 2.73
CA HIS A 41 -10.42 5.50 3.05
C HIS A 41 -10.20 5.62 4.57
N PRO A 42 -8.95 5.44 5.10
CA PRO A 42 -8.68 5.59 6.52
C PRO A 42 -8.91 7.01 7.07
N SER A 43 -8.89 8.03 6.22
CA SER A 43 -9.18 9.42 6.61
C SER A 43 -10.67 9.70 6.82
N ASN A 44 -11.56 8.76 6.47
CA ASN A 44 -13.00 8.87 6.72
C ASN A 44 -13.30 8.62 8.20
N ALA A 45 -12.55 9.26 9.07
CA ALA A 45 -12.57 9.04 10.52
C ALA A 45 -13.56 9.97 11.20
N PHE A 46 -14.47 9.38 11.97
CA PHE A 46 -15.51 10.06 12.75
C PHE A 46 -15.52 9.53 14.18
N PRO A 47 -15.92 10.34 15.17
CA PRO A 47 -16.22 9.84 16.50
C PRO A 47 -17.27 8.73 16.42
N LEU A 48 -16.97 7.58 17.02
CA LEU A 48 -17.85 6.41 16.93
C LEU A 48 -19.24 6.71 17.54
N ARG A 49 -19.29 7.52 18.61
CA ARG A 49 -20.54 7.98 19.24
C ARG A 49 -21.44 8.75 18.28
N GLU A 50 -20.89 9.55 17.38
CA GLU A 50 -21.69 10.30 16.41
C GLU A 50 -22.31 9.37 15.36
N VAL A 51 -21.55 8.38 14.90
CA VAL A 51 -22.06 7.37 13.95
C VAL A 51 -23.15 6.51 14.59
N ILE A 52 -23.04 6.21 15.88
CA ILE A 52 -24.07 5.49 16.64
C ILE A 52 -25.31 6.37 16.83
N ALA A 53 -25.14 7.66 17.11
CA ALA A 53 -26.26 8.59 17.37
C ALA A 53 -27.04 8.95 16.09
N GLU A 54 -26.38 9.01 14.93
CA GLU A 54 -26.99 9.42 13.66
C GLU A 54 -26.75 8.38 12.54
N PRO A 55 -27.18 7.12 12.71
CA PRO A 55 -26.81 6.02 11.80
C PRO A 55 -27.28 6.25 10.36
N GLU A 56 -28.44 6.86 10.13
CA GLU A 56 -28.97 7.15 8.80
C GLU A 56 -28.11 8.18 8.06
N LYS A 57 -27.63 9.20 8.74
CA LYS A 57 -26.75 10.23 8.17
C LYS A 57 -25.44 9.61 7.64
N TYR A 58 -24.82 8.77 8.45
CA TYR A 58 -23.54 8.17 8.11
C TYR A 58 -23.67 7.02 7.10
N ALA A 59 -24.76 6.25 7.16
CA ALA A 59 -25.06 5.24 6.14
C ALA A 59 -25.23 5.88 4.76
N LYS A 60 -26.03 6.95 4.68
CA LYS A 60 -26.20 7.72 3.44
C LYS A 60 -24.88 8.31 2.94
N TRP A 61 -24.07 8.85 3.84
CA TRP A 61 -22.75 9.37 3.49
C TRP A 61 -21.85 8.27 2.89
N VAL A 62 -21.84 7.06 3.47
CA VAL A 62 -21.08 5.92 2.93
C VAL A 62 -21.57 5.54 1.54
N GLU A 63 -22.87 5.53 1.31
CA GLU A 63 -23.45 5.22 0.00
C GLU A 63 -23.07 6.25 -1.06
N GLU A 64 -23.08 7.55 -0.71
CA GLU A 64 -22.58 8.61 -1.61
C GLU A 64 -21.10 8.43 -1.96
N GLN A 65 -20.27 7.97 -1.02
CA GLN A 65 -18.87 7.63 -1.32
C GLN A 65 -18.77 6.36 -2.19
N ALA A 66 -19.66 5.37 -1.96
CA ALA A 66 -19.69 4.15 -2.77
C ALA A 66 -20.00 4.44 -4.23
N VAL A 67 -21.00 5.27 -4.51
CA VAL A 67 -21.35 5.68 -5.88
C VAL A 67 -20.17 6.32 -6.60
N LYS A 68 -19.44 7.21 -5.92
CA LYS A 68 -18.23 7.83 -6.49
C LYS A 68 -17.10 6.81 -6.72
N THR A 69 -16.90 5.90 -5.75
CA THR A 69 -15.83 4.92 -5.77
C THR A 69 -16.02 3.86 -6.85
N PHE A 70 -17.28 3.47 -7.09
CA PHE A 70 -17.66 2.41 -8.02
C PHE A 70 -18.35 2.94 -9.28
N GLU A 71 -18.05 4.15 -9.71
CA GLU A 71 -18.68 4.81 -10.89
C GLU A 71 -18.65 3.96 -12.17
N ASN A 72 -17.64 3.09 -12.32
CA ASN A 72 -17.50 2.16 -13.44
C ASN A 72 -18.32 0.87 -13.28
N THR A 73 -18.97 0.67 -12.13
CA THR A 73 -19.86 -0.46 -11.83
C THR A 73 -21.07 0.03 -11.04
N PRO A 74 -21.90 0.92 -11.62
CA PRO A 74 -22.90 1.69 -10.88
C PRO A 74 -24.01 0.85 -10.23
N ASP A 75 -24.27 -0.35 -10.75
CA ASP A 75 -25.30 -1.26 -10.22
C ASP A 75 -24.80 -2.13 -9.05
N ILE A 76 -23.54 -1.96 -8.64
CA ILE A 76 -22.90 -2.80 -7.64
C ILE A 76 -22.19 -1.93 -6.61
N HIS A 77 -22.90 -1.54 -5.55
CA HIS A 77 -22.34 -0.85 -4.39
C HIS A 77 -22.96 -1.36 -3.09
N PRO A 78 -22.21 -1.37 -1.96
CA PRO A 78 -22.78 -1.75 -0.67
C PRO A 78 -23.87 -0.78 -0.21
N ASN A 79 -24.95 -1.31 0.32
CA ASN A 79 -26.03 -0.52 0.91
C ASN A 79 -25.98 -0.64 2.44
N LEU A 80 -25.46 0.39 3.09
CA LEU A 80 -25.35 0.43 4.55
C LEU A 80 -26.67 0.85 5.22
N GLU A 81 -27.59 1.54 4.52
CA GLU A 81 -28.90 1.90 5.05
C GLU A 81 -29.73 0.65 5.38
N GLU A 82 -29.61 -0.41 4.58
CA GLU A 82 -30.28 -1.69 4.85
C GLU A 82 -29.78 -2.40 6.11
N LYS A 83 -28.64 -1.98 6.65
CA LYS A 83 -28.06 -2.51 7.89
C LYS A 83 -28.57 -1.80 9.14
N ILE A 84 -29.36 -0.75 9.01
CA ILE A 84 -29.90 -0.02 10.15
C ILE A 84 -31.10 -0.79 10.71
N VAL A 85 -30.99 -1.24 11.94
CA VAL A 85 -32.02 -2.04 12.61
C VAL A 85 -32.51 -1.37 13.91
N PRO A 86 -33.74 -1.65 14.33
CA PRO A 86 -34.22 -1.17 15.63
C PRO A 86 -33.35 -1.68 16.77
N TYR A 87 -33.05 -0.81 17.70
CA TYR A 87 -32.37 -1.11 18.95
C TYR A 87 -33.36 -0.91 20.11
N ALA A 88 -34.09 -1.96 20.41
CA ALA A 88 -35.24 -1.88 21.31
C ALA A 88 -35.05 -2.64 22.62
N ASP A 89 -33.82 -3.03 22.96
CA ASP A 89 -33.61 -3.91 24.10
C ASP A 89 -33.00 -3.17 25.28
N ALA A 90 -33.87 -2.80 26.22
CA ALA A 90 -33.47 -2.27 27.52
C ALA A 90 -32.60 -3.23 28.34
N ALA A 91 -32.56 -4.53 27.99
CA ALA A 91 -31.68 -5.51 28.61
C ALA A 91 -30.23 -5.37 28.12
N HIS A 92 -30.00 -4.66 27.03
CA HIS A 92 -28.68 -4.37 26.43
C HIS A 92 -28.39 -2.88 26.35
N ALA A 93 -29.15 -2.04 26.99
CA ALA A 93 -28.80 -0.66 27.23
C ALA A 93 -27.56 -0.64 28.13
N LEU A 94 -26.39 -0.78 27.50
CA LEU A 94 -25.11 -0.79 28.20
C LEU A 94 -24.81 0.55 28.87
N SER A 95 -25.50 1.62 28.52
CA SER A 95 -25.53 2.84 29.29
C SER A 95 -26.69 3.78 28.85
N ASP A 96 -27.19 4.59 29.77
CA ASP A 96 -27.99 5.77 29.48
C ASP A 96 -27.26 6.84 28.65
N ALA A 97 -25.95 6.63 28.42
CA ALA A 97 -25.07 7.56 27.70
C ALA A 97 -25.32 7.59 26.18
N PHE A 98 -25.94 6.53 25.61
CA PHE A 98 -26.21 6.44 24.17
C PHE A 98 -27.67 5.98 23.94
N PRO A 99 -28.65 6.79 24.27
CA PRO A 99 -30.07 6.45 24.10
C PRO A 99 -30.45 6.56 22.63
N VAL A 100 -30.14 5.51 21.85
CA VAL A 100 -30.50 5.43 20.42
C VAL A 100 -31.50 4.29 20.22
N ASP A 101 -32.50 4.53 19.38
CA ASP A 101 -33.53 3.56 19.04
C ASP A 101 -33.22 2.70 17.82
N ARG A 102 -32.09 2.99 17.13
CA ARG A 102 -31.63 2.27 15.94
C ARG A 102 -30.10 2.21 15.91
N ARG A 103 -29.55 1.11 15.38
CA ARG A 103 -28.12 0.92 15.21
C ARG A 103 -27.76 0.26 13.88
N ILE A 104 -26.56 0.50 13.41
CA ILE A 104 -26.01 -0.22 12.26
C ILE A 104 -25.65 -1.64 12.72
N ARG A 105 -26.18 -2.64 12.01
CA ARG A 105 -25.78 -4.04 12.17
C ARG A 105 -24.50 -4.30 11.37
N VAL A 106 -23.52 -4.85 12.03
CA VAL A 106 -22.28 -5.33 11.47
C VAL A 106 -22.40 -6.83 11.19
N ASP A 107 -21.88 -7.30 10.08
CA ASP A 107 -21.98 -8.71 9.70
C ASP A 107 -20.72 -9.52 10.11
N GLN A 108 -19.57 -8.87 10.18
CA GLN A 108 -18.30 -9.53 10.45
C GLN A 108 -17.33 -8.60 11.18
N ALA A 109 -16.49 -9.19 12.03
CA ALA A 109 -15.36 -8.48 12.65
C ALA A 109 -14.05 -9.24 12.48
N ALA A 110 -12.94 -8.49 12.38
CA ALA A 110 -11.60 -9.04 12.38
C ALA A 110 -10.60 -8.14 13.14
N ILE A 111 -9.77 -8.76 13.99
CA ILE A 111 -8.62 -8.13 14.62
C ILE A 111 -7.38 -8.82 14.06
N ALA A 112 -6.55 -8.09 13.31
CA ALA A 112 -5.51 -8.75 12.53
C ALA A 112 -4.24 -7.94 12.34
N GLY A 113 -3.16 -8.67 12.20
CA GLY A 113 -1.85 -8.18 11.79
C GLY A 113 -1.07 -7.47 12.88
N CYS A 114 0.04 -6.87 12.48
CA CYS A 114 1.00 -6.22 13.39
C CYS A 114 0.44 -4.99 14.12
N ALA A 115 -0.60 -4.36 13.57
CA ALA A 115 -1.21 -3.18 14.20
C ALA A 115 -2.17 -3.54 15.33
N ALA A 116 -2.89 -4.65 15.20
CA ALA A 116 -4.02 -4.95 16.07
C ALA A 116 -3.87 -6.21 16.91
N GLY A 117 -3.09 -7.17 16.45
CA GLY A 117 -2.91 -8.45 17.14
C GLY A 117 -1.94 -8.42 18.32
N SER A 118 -1.77 -7.28 18.99
CA SER A 118 -0.94 -7.19 20.20
C SER A 118 -1.54 -8.02 21.33
N PHE A 119 -0.69 -8.37 22.30
CA PHE A 119 -1.11 -9.12 23.49
C PHE A 119 -2.23 -8.39 24.23
N GLU A 120 -2.07 -7.10 24.46
CA GLU A 120 -3.01 -6.27 25.21
C GLU A 120 -4.36 -6.13 24.49
N ASN A 121 -4.35 -5.96 23.17
CA ASN A 121 -5.57 -5.84 22.39
C ASN A 121 -6.40 -7.12 22.43
N ILE A 122 -5.75 -8.29 22.25
CA ILE A 122 -6.46 -9.58 22.27
C ILE A 122 -6.91 -9.94 23.67
N TYR A 123 -6.10 -9.62 24.68
CA TYR A 123 -6.48 -9.83 26.08
C TYR A 123 -7.70 -8.96 26.47
N ALA A 124 -7.76 -7.71 26.01
CA ALA A 124 -8.95 -6.88 26.22
C ALA A 124 -10.22 -7.48 25.57
N VAL A 125 -10.10 -8.08 24.39
CA VAL A 125 -11.21 -8.81 23.75
C VAL A 125 -11.65 -10.01 24.58
N GLU A 126 -10.70 -10.75 25.13
CA GLU A 126 -10.97 -11.90 26.00
C GLU A 126 -11.71 -11.46 27.27
N GLN A 127 -11.35 -10.35 27.88
CA GLN A 127 -12.04 -9.84 29.07
C GLN A 127 -13.51 -9.49 28.77
N VAL A 128 -13.79 -8.92 27.60
CA VAL A 128 -15.18 -8.68 27.17
C VAL A 128 -15.92 -10.00 26.95
N ALA A 129 -15.27 -10.98 26.32
CA ALA A 129 -15.84 -12.31 26.13
C ALA A 129 -16.19 -12.98 27.46
N HIS A 130 -15.26 -12.93 28.43
CA HIS A 130 -15.43 -13.50 29.76
C HIS A 130 -16.60 -12.88 30.55
N GLU A 131 -16.72 -11.56 30.52
CA GLU A 131 -17.78 -10.81 31.23
C GLU A 131 -19.11 -10.85 30.46
N SER A 132 -19.09 -11.16 29.18
CA SER A 132 -20.31 -11.19 28.35
C SER A 132 -21.18 -12.39 28.70
N LYS A 133 -22.48 -12.14 28.89
CA LYS A 133 -23.48 -13.21 29.06
C LYS A 133 -24.03 -13.70 27.74
N GLN A 134 -23.58 -13.13 26.61
CA GLN A 134 -24.06 -13.46 25.28
C GLN A 134 -23.01 -14.23 24.49
N ALA A 135 -23.47 -15.22 23.73
CA ALA A 135 -22.65 -15.86 22.71
C ALA A 135 -22.71 -15.06 21.40
N LEU A 136 -21.66 -15.13 20.60
CA LEU A 136 -21.59 -14.44 19.29
C LEU A 136 -22.69 -14.89 18.30
N GLY A 137 -23.29 -16.06 18.51
CA GLY A 137 -24.32 -16.60 17.61
C GLY A 137 -23.75 -16.82 16.19
N GLN A 138 -24.38 -16.19 15.21
CA GLN A 138 -23.93 -16.25 13.81
C GLN A 138 -22.88 -15.19 13.45
N PHE A 139 -22.58 -14.25 14.36
CA PHE A 139 -21.60 -13.20 14.10
C PHE A 139 -20.19 -13.75 13.91
N ALA A 140 -19.58 -13.45 12.78
CA ALA A 140 -18.25 -13.93 12.43
C ALA A 140 -17.18 -13.03 13.04
N PHE A 141 -16.52 -13.49 14.10
CA PHE A 141 -15.42 -12.75 14.73
C PHE A 141 -14.12 -13.56 14.65
N ASN A 142 -13.14 -13.02 13.95
CA ASN A 142 -11.83 -13.64 13.74
C ASN A 142 -10.71 -12.82 14.38
N VAL A 143 -9.79 -13.47 15.09
CA VAL A 143 -8.67 -12.84 15.78
C VAL A 143 -7.36 -13.48 15.32
N TYR A 144 -6.39 -12.65 14.95
CA TYR A 144 -5.06 -13.02 14.47
C TYR A 144 -3.99 -12.37 15.37
N PRO A 145 -3.33 -13.09 16.28
CA PRO A 145 -2.20 -12.55 17.01
C PRO A 145 -1.12 -12.01 16.08
N ALA A 146 -0.42 -10.95 16.48
CA ALA A 146 0.60 -10.33 15.65
C ALA A 146 1.83 -11.22 15.43
N SER A 147 2.05 -12.19 16.31
CA SER A 147 3.18 -13.12 16.22
C SER A 147 2.90 -14.44 16.93
N GLN A 148 3.70 -15.45 16.61
CA GLN A 148 3.64 -16.74 17.28
C GLN A 148 3.92 -16.66 18.80
N PRO A 149 4.92 -15.88 19.29
CA PRO A 149 5.13 -15.70 20.71
C PRO A 149 3.91 -15.15 21.45
N ILE A 150 3.21 -14.16 20.88
CA ILE A 150 1.96 -13.63 21.47
C ILE A 150 0.90 -14.73 21.55
N MET A 151 0.75 -15.52 20.50
CA MET A 151 -0.20 -16.63 20.48
C MET A 151 0.10 -17.65 21.57
N VAL A 152 1.37 -18.00 21.77
CA VAL A 152 1.80 -18.95 22.82
C VAL A 152 1.51 -18.39 24.21
N GLU A 153 1.79 -17.10 24.43
CA GLU A 153 1.54 -16.49 25.74
C GLU A 153 0.04 -16.39 26.04
N LEU A 154 -0.79 -15.95 25.07
CA LEU A 154 -2.25 -15.95 25.24
C LEU A 154 -2.81 -17.35 25.53
N ASN A 155 -2.24 -18.38 24.90
CA ASN A 155 -2.61 -19.77 25.18
C ASN A 155 -2.18 -20.20 26.59
N ARG A 156 -0.97 -19.82 27.02
CA ARG A 156 -0.43 -20.15 28.35
C ARG A 156 -1.28 -19.60 29.49
N ILE A 157 -1.81 -18.38 29.33
CA ILE A 157 -2.68 -17.74 30.34
C ILE A 157 -4.17 -18.14 30.19
N GLY A 158 -4.52 -18.99 29.22
CA GLY A 158 -5.88 -19.47 29.02
C GLY A 158 -6.80 -18.57 28.16
N ALA A 159 -6.34 -17.37 27.77
CA ALA A 159 -7.14 -16.40 27.03
C ALA A 159 -7.64 -16.94 25.68
N MET A 160 -6.86 -17.78 25.01
CA MET A 160 -7.27 -18.42 23.75
C MET A 160 -8.46 -19.36 23.94
N ASN A 161 -8.47 -20.12 25.04
CA ASN A 161 -9.58 -21.04 25.34
C ASN A 161 -10.85 -20.27 25.62
N GLU A 162 -10.77 -19.19 26.39
CA GLU A 162 -11.90 -18.33 26.72
C GLU A 162 -12.53 -17.72 25.45
N LEU A 163 -11.71 -17.15 24.57
CA LEU A 163 -12.16 -16.63 23.29
C LEU A 163 -12.90 -17.70 22.44
N MET A 164 -12.33 -18.92 22.34
CA MET A 164 -12.92 -20.00 21.56
C MET A 164 -14.23 -20.52 22.16
N ILE A 165 -14.34 -20.60 23.48
CA ILE A 165 -15.58 -21.01 24.18
C ILE A 165 -16.72 -20.03 23.85
N HIS A 166 -16.41 -18.74 23.75
CA HIS A 166 -17.39 -17.69 23.40
C HIS A 166 -17.63 -17.55 21.88
N GLY A 167 -17.02 -18.38 21.03
CA GLY A 167 -17.26 -18.44 19.60
C GLY A 167 -16.33 -17.60 18.75
N VAL A 168 -15.33 -16.93 19.34
CA VAL A 168 -14.30 -16.21 18.60
C VAL A 168 -13.37 -17.20 17.88
N ARG A 169 -13.13 -17.00 16.59
CA ARG A 169 -12.24 -17.85 15.80
C ARG A 169 -10.82 -17.36 15.89
N VAL A 170 -10.01 -18.02 16.71
CA VAL A 170 -8.60 -17.67 16.83
C VAL A 170 -7.79 -18.33 15.72
N LYS A 171 -7.02 -17.53 15.00
CA LYS A 171 -6.18 -17.94 13.87
C LYS A 171 -4.71 -17.76 14.19
N THR A 172 -3.85 -18.40 13.41
CA THR A 172 -2.40 -18.16 13.49
C THR A 172 -2.03 -16.76 12.98
N ALA A 173 -0.85 -16.25 13.39
CA ALA A 173 -0.35 -14.95 12.94
C ALA A 173 -0.31 -14.85 11.41
N PHE A 174 -1.14 -13.99 10.84
CA PHE A 174 -1.26 -13.79 9.40
C PHE A 174 -1.86 -12.43 9.07
N CYS A 175 -1.36 -11.77 8.03
CA CYS A 175 -1.86 -10.47 7.57
C CYS A 175 -3.11 -10.57 6.67
N GLY A 176 -3.69 -11.74 6.48
CA GLY A 176 -4.76 -12.02 5.53
C GLY A 176 -5.88 -10.98 5.48
N PRO A 177 -6.56 -10.67 6.60
CA PRO A 177 -7.64 -9.68 6.60
C PRO A 177 -7.21 -8.26 6.22
N CYS A 178 -5.93 -7.90 6.43
CA CYS A 178 -5.43 -6.56 6.14
C CYS A 178 -5.33 -6.26 4.63
N PHE A 179 -5.36 -7.29 3.77
CA PHE A 179 -5.22 -7.13 2.33
C PHE A 179 -6.14 -8.06 1.51
N GLY A 180 -7.18 -8.61 2.13
CA GLY A 180 -8.20 -9.37 1.44
C GLY A 180 -7.81 -10.79 1.03
N ALA A 181 -6.75 -11.39 1.64
CA ALA A 181 -6.37 -12.78 1.39
C ALA A 181 -7.12 -13.79 2.28
N SER A 182 -7.84 -13.31 3.28
CA SER A 182 -8.76 -14.08 4.12
C SER A 182 -9.86 -13.17 4.67
N ASP A 183 -10.91 -13.78 5.22
CA ASP A 183 -12.05 -13.08 5.83
C ASP A 183 -12.69 -12.07 4.86
N CYS A 184 -12.77 -12.42 3.58
CA CYS A 184 -13.55 -11.67 2.62
C CYS A 184 -15.03 -11.70 3.06
N PRO A 185 -15.66 -10.53 3.22
CA PRO A 185 -17.07 -10.48 3.62
C PRO A 185 -17.98 -11.03 2.50
N GLU A 186 -19.17 -11.42 2.89
CA GLU A 186 -20.23 -11.77 1.93
C GLU A 186 -20.67 -10.53 1.11
N ASN A 187 -21.42 -10.79 0.05
CA ASN A 187 -21.97 -9.71 -0.77
C ASN A 187 -22.86 -8.78 0.07
N ASN A 188 -22.68 -7.49 -0.11
CA ASN A 188 -23.35 -6.43 0.67
C ASN A 188 -23.09 -6.50 2.20
N ALA A 189 -22.04 -7.22 2.64
CA ALA A 189 -21.70 -7.27 4.06
C ALA A 189 -20.91 -6.03 4.50
N PHE A 190 -21.17 -5.62 5.74
CA PHE A 190 -20.41 -4.60 6.45
C PHE A 190 -19.48 -5.25 7.48
N SER A 191 -18.19 -5.09 7.29
CA SER A 191 -17.14 -5.64 8.16
C SER A 191 -16.46 -4.54 8.96
N ILE A 192 -16.28 -4.73 10.27
CA ILE A 192 -15.43 -3.85 11.08
C ILE A 192 -14.09 -4.52 11.36
N ARG A 193 -13.00 -3.77 11.24
CA ARG A 193 -11.65 -4.33 11.35
C ARG A 193 -10.73 -3.46 12.17
N HIS A 194 -9.96 -4.05 13.06
CA HIS A 194 -8.74 -3.44 13.51
C HIS A 194 -7.62 -3.95 12.60
N SER A 195 -7.30 -3.14 11.62
CA SER A 195 -6.25 -3.40 10.63
C SER A 195 -5.66 -2.07 10.15
N THR A 196 -4.87 -2.06 9.06
CA THR A 196 -4.13 -0.86 8.67
C THR A 196 -4.82 0.02 7.64
N ARG A 197 -5.74 -0.50 6.83
CA ARG A 197 -6.35 0.18 5.67
C ARG A 197 -7.73 -0.39 5.36
N ASN A 198 -8.61 0.46 4.86
CA ASN A 198 -9.95 0.11 4.37
C ASN A 198 -10.24 0.71 2.98
N PHE A 199 -9.22 0.81 2.14
CA PHE A 199 -9.40 1.21 0.75
C PHE A 199 -10.39 0.29 0.02
N PRO A 200 -11.01 0.75 -1.08
CA PRO A 200 -11.98 -0.05 -1.84
C PRO A 200 -11.44 -1.44 -2.17
N ASN A 201 -12.28 -2.45 -1.97
CA ASN A 201 -12.00 -3.87 -2.24
C ASN A 201 -10.81 -4.47 -1.47
N ARG A 202 -10.24 -3.73 -0.53
CA ARG A 202 -9.13 -4.23 0.30
C ARG A 202 -9.59 -5.30 1.29
N GLU A 203 -10.87 -5.38 1.58
CA GLU A 203 -11.49 -6.44 2.35
C GLU A 203 -11.54 -7.78 1.60
N GLY A 204 -11.26 -7.79 0.29
CA GLY A 204 -11.14 -8.97 -0.55
C GLY A 204 -12.27 -9.16 -1.57
N SER A 205 -13.28 -8.26 -1.62
CA SER A 205 -14.32 -8.31 -2.64
C SER A 205 -13.75 -8.06 -4.04
N LYS A 206 -14.46 -8.57 -5.06
CA LYS A 206 -14.08 -8.51 -6.47
C LYS A 206 -15.22 -7.95 -7.32
N PRO A 207 -15.35 -6.62 -7.42
CA PRO A 207 -16.46 -5.99 -8.14
C PRO A 207 -16.60 -6.45 -9.60
N GLY A 208 -15.48 -6.68 -10.31
CA GLY A 208 -15.49 -7.23 -11.67
C GLY A 208 -16.09 -8.64 -11.79
N GLN A 209 -16.36 -9.32 -10.65
CA GLN A 209 -17.06 -10.61 -10.56
C GLN A 209 -18.43 -10.47 -9.87
N GLY A 210 -18.94 -9.24 -9.71
CA GLY A 210 -20.22 -8.98 -9.06
C GLY A 210 -20.21 -9.09 -7.54
N GLN A 211 -19.03 -9.02 -6.91
CA GLN A 211 -18.87 -9.11 -5.46
C GLN A 211 -18.51 -7.75 -4.88
N VAL A 212 -19.30 -7.25 -3.95
CA VAL A 212 -19.08 -5.97 -3.25
C VAL A 212 -19.31 -6.14 -1.77
N ALA A 213 -18.43 -5.56 -0.97
CA ALA A 213 -18.55 -5.45 0.48
C ALA A 213 -17.94 -4.15 0.95
N SER A 214 -18.13 -3.81 2.20
CA SER A 214 -17.51 -2.64 2.81
C SER A 214 -16.80 -2.97 4.10
N ALA A 215 -15.72 -2.24 4.41
CA ALA A 215 -14.99 -2.40 5.65
C ALA A 215 -14.71 -1.04 6.30
N ALA A 216 -14.97 -0.94 7.60
CA ALA A 216 -14.57 0.18 8.44
C ALA A 216 -13.42 -0.23 9.37
N LEU A 217 -12.61 0.74 9.80
CA LEU A 217 -11.58 0.51 10.81
C LEU A 217 -12.05 1.01 12.17
N MET A 218 -11.80 0.21 13.20
CA MET A 218 -12.11 0.54 14.58
C MET A 218 -11.03 -0.02 15.52
N ASP A 219 -11.00 0.43 16.76
CA ASP A 219 -10.19 -0.16 17.81
C ASP A 219 -10.72 -1.54 18.25
N SER A 220 -9.83 -2.37 18.82
CA SER A 220 -10.18 -3.75 19.23
C SER A 220 -11.22 -3.82 20.33
N ARG A 221 -11.29 -2.83 21.22
CA ARG A 221 -12.26 -2.79 22.31
C ARG A 221 -13.67 -2.52 21.80
N SER A 222 -13.81 -1.52 20.92
CA SER A 222 -15.10 -1.22 20.27
C SER A 222 -15.56 -2.34 19.34
N ILE A 223 -14.63 -3.05 18.70
CA ILE A 223 -14.94 -4.27 17.94
C ILE A 223 -15.47 -5.37 18.87
N ALA A 224 -14.84 -5.61 20.01
CA ALA A 224 -15.33 -6.58 20.98
C ALA A 224 -16.72 -6.18 21.52
N ALA A 225 -16.90 -4.90 21.90
CA ALA A 225 -18.18 -4.38 22.34
C ALA A 225 -19.28 -4.63 21.30
N THR A 226 -19.01 -4.33 20.03
CA THR A 226 -19.94 -4.59 18.91
C THR A 226 -20.24 -6.09 18.76
N ALA A 227 -19.22 -6.94 18.78
CA ALA A 227 -19.37 -8.38 18.60
C ALA A 227 -20.25 -9.00 19.69
N PHE A 228 -19.98 -8.65 20.95
CA PHE A 228 -20.72 -9.17 22.11
C PHE A 228 -22.02 -8.41 22.42
N ASN A 229 -22.35 -7.37 21.64
CA ASN A 229 -23.68 -6.76 21.58
C ASN A 229 -24.47 -7.25 20.33
N GLY A 230 -24.35 -8.50 19.97
CA GLY A 230 -25.11 -9.11 18.87
C GLY A 230 -24.77 -8.56 17.48
N GLY A 231 -23.60 -7.97 17.29
CA GLY A 231 -23.18 -7.35 16.03
C GLY A 231 -23.76 -5.94 15.81
N LEU A 232 -24.34 -5.34 16.82
CA LEU A 232 -24.83 -3.95 16.76
C LEU A 232 -23.69 -2.98 17.08
N LEU A 233 -23.45 -2.01 16.21
CA LEU A 233 -22.33 -1.08 16.34
C LEU A 233 -22.32 -0.42 17.73
N THR A 234 -21.26 -0.63 18.49
CA THR A 234 -21.14 -0.28 19.90
C THR A 234 -19.76 0.30 20.19
N SER A 235 -19.70 1.36 20.97
CA SER A 235 -18.46 1.97 21.43
C SER A 235 -17.88 1.23 22.65
N ALA A 236 -16.57 1.21 22.79
CA ALA A 236 -15.90 0.75 24.01
C ALA A 236 -16.34 1.55 25.24
N GLU A 237 -16.76 2.81 25.09
CA GLU A 237 -17.27 3.64 26.18
C GLU A 237 -18.53 3.06 26.81
N GLU A 238 -19.32 2.29 26.06
CA GLU A 238 -20.51 1.61 26.57
C GLU A 238 -20.19 0.39 27.44
N MET A 239 -18.91 -0.06 27.43
CA MET A 239 -18.37 -1.13 28.28
C MET A 239 -17.22 -0.64 29.17
N LYS A 240 -17.22 0.64 29.53
CA LYS A 240 -16.18 1.31 30.28
C LYS A 240 -15.84 0.56 31.59
N ASP A 241 -16.85 0.08 32.29
CA ASP A 241 -16.68 -0.67 33.55
C ASP A 241 -15.80 -1.92 33.38
N ILE A 242 -15.84 -2.60 32.23
CA ILE A 242 -14.98 -3.73 31.93
C ILE A 242 -13.55 -3.24 31.68
N PHE A 243 -13.39 -2.27 30.79
CA PHE A 243 -12.07 -1.84 30.31
C PHE A 243 -11.25 -1.11 31.38
N GLU A 244 -11.87 -0.37 32.30
CA GLU A 244 -11.19 0.32 33.40
C GLU A 244 -10.64 -0.64 34.47
N HIS A 245 -11.19 -1.85 34.58
CA HIS A 245 -10.80 -2.83 35.59
C HIS A 245 -9.89 -3.92 35.05
N ILE A 246 -9.49 -3.91 33.76
CA ILE A 246 -8.61 -4.91 33.21
C ILE A 246 -7.24 -4.89 33.91
N GLN A 247 -6.88 -6.03 34.47
CA GLN A 247 -5.54 -6.28 35.02
C GLN A 247 -4.72 -7.03 33.98
N TYR A 248 -3.90 -6.32 33.22
CA TYR A 248 -3.06 -6.95 32.21
C TYR A 248 -1.99 -7.82 32.84
N PRO A 249 -1.93 -9.13 32.56
CA PRO A 249 -0.84 -9.98 33.04
C PRO A 249 0.47 -9.54 32.35
N LYS A 250 1.59 -9.74 33.06
CA LYS A 250 2.89 -9.45 32.48
C LYS A 250 3.18 -10.43 31.35
N TYR A 251 3.37 -9.90 30.15
CA TYR A 251 3.76 -10.69 28.98
C TYR A 251 5.09 -11.43 29.22
N GLN A 252 5.12 -12.73 28.93
CA GLN A 252 6.32 -13.56 29.02
C GLN A 252 6.70 -14.06 27.62
N PHE A 253 7.87 -13.66 27.16
CA PHE A 253 8.41 -14.12 25.90
C PHE A 253 9.06 -15.50 26.05
N ASP A 254 8.67 -16.47 25.23
CA ASP A 254 9.28 -17.81 25.19
C ASP A 254 10.20 -17.93 23.96
N GLU A 255 11.51 -17.86 24.20
CA GLU A 255 12.53 -17.89 23.14
C GLU A 255 12.62 -19.23 22.40
N ARG A 256 12.16 -20.34 23.04
CA ARG A 256 12.19 -21.69 22.44
C ARG A 256 11.45 -21.77 21.12
N ILE A 257 10.48 -20.89 20.88
CA ILE A 257 9.75 -20.79 19.60
C ILE A 257 10.72 -20.53 18.47
N TYR A 258 11.64 -19.57 18.64
CA TYR A 258 12.64 -19.25 17.62
C TYR A 258 13.74 -20.29 17.55
N GLU A 259 14.18 -20.84 18.68
CA GLU A 259 15.18 -21.91 18.70
C GLU A 259 14.74 -23.15 17.91
N ASN A 260 13.44 -23.48 17.95
CA ASN A 260 12.88 -24.64 17.28
C ASN A 260 12.45 -24.42 15.82
N ILE A 261 12.19 -23.17 15.42
CA ILE A 261 11.60 -22.85 14.10
C ILE A 261 12.60 -22.16 13.18
N VAL A 262 13.49 -21.33 13.72
CA VAL A 262 14.41 -20.52 12.93
C VAL A 262 15.78 -21.18 12.85
N TYR A 263 16.24 -21.47 11.63
CA TYR A 263 17.61 -21.92 11.41
C TYR A 263 18.60 -20.81 11.79
N ASN A 264 19.47 -21.08 12.75
CA ASN A 264 20.55 -20.19 13.12
C ASN A 264 21.81 -20.52 12.30
N GLY A 265 21.98 -19.85 11.18
CA GLY A 265 23.13 -20.00 10.29
C GLY A 265 24.33 -19.09 10.62
N TYR A 266 24.28 -18.33 11.73
CA TYR A 266 25.37 -17.43 12.08
C TYR A 266 26.69 -18.20 12.30
N GLY A 267 27.74 -17.79 11.57
CA GLY A 267 29.04 -18.49 11.58
C GLY A 267 29.07 -19.83 10.84
N LYS A 268 27.99 -20.21 10.14
CA LYS A 268 27.85 -21.45 9.36
C LYS A 268 27.52 -21.11 7.91
N ALA A 269 28.25 -20.15 7.33
CA ALA A 269 28.06 -19.79 5.92
C ALA A 269 28.40 -20.97 4.99
N GLU A 270 27.55 -21.23 4.03
CA GLU A 270 27.71 -22.25 2.98
C GLU A 270 27.67 -21.56 1.60
N PRO A 271 28.75 -20.84 1.21
CA PRO A 271 28.74 -20.00 0.02
C PRO A 271 28.55 -20.78 -1.29
N GLU A 272 28.87 -22.07 -1.28
CA GLU A 272 28.76 -22.96 -2.46
C GLU A 272 27.35 -23.58 -2.58
N THR A 273 26.45 -23.31 -1.63
CA THR A 273 25.08 -23.84 -1.71
C THR A 273 24.31 -23.18 -2.84
N GLU A 274 23.88 -23.96 -3.82
CA GLU A 274 23.09 -23.49 -4.95
C GLU A 274 21.69 -23.09 -4.51
N ILE A 275 21.27 -21.88 -4.91
CA ILE A 275 19.91 -21.38 -4.63
C ILE A 275 18.93 -22.05 -5.60
N GLN A 276 17.98 -22.79 -5.05
CA GLN A 276 16.89 -23.40 -5.82
C GLN A 276 15.59 -22.59 -5.66
N TYR A 277 15.07 -22.11 -6.78
CA TYR A 277 13.80 -21.39 -6.78
C TYR A 277 12.61 -22.32 -6.82
N GLY A 278 11.59 -21.97 -6.04
CA GLY A 278 10.26 -22.57 -6.21
C GLY A 278 9.64 -22.23 -7.57
N PRO A 279 8.65 -23.01 -8.05
CA PRO A 279 8.13 -22.88 -9.42
C PRO A 279 7.47 -21.52 -9.71
N ALA A 280 6.99 -20.81 -8.68
CA ALA A 280 6.39 -19.49 -8.81
C ALA A 280 7.39 -18.33 -8.70
N ILE A 281 8.64 -18.59 -8.32
CA ILE A 281 9.67 -17.56 -8.13
C ILE A 281 10.40 -17.31 -9.44
N LYS A 282 10.55 -16.03 -9.81
CA LYS A 282 11.30 -15.58 -10.98
C LYS A 282 12.23 -14.45 -10.60
N ASP A 283 13.39 -14.42 -11.23
CA ASP A 283 14.31 -13.30 -11.11
C ASP A 283 13.72 -12.00 -11.67
N TRP A 284 14.27 -10.90 -11.21
CA TRP A 284 14.02 -9.59 -11.79
C TRP A 284 14.63 -9.50 -13.20
N PRO A 285 14.01 -8.72 -14.11
CA PRO A 285 14.68 -8.40 -15.37
C PRO A 285 15.97 -7.62 -15.11
N GLU A 286 16.90 -7.69 -16.04
CA GLU A 286 18.06 -6.82 -16.02
C GLU A 286 17.64 -5.35 -16.00
N MET A 287 18.27 -4.57 -15.13
CA MET A 287 18.04 -3.14 -15.00
C MET A 287 19.15 -2.39 -15.74
N VAL A 288 18.74 -1.61 -16.74
CA VAL A 288 19.68 -0.82 -17.56
C VAL A 288 20.07 0.45 -16.81
N ALA A 289 21.36 0.80 -16.82
CA ALA A 289 21.84 2.06 -16.31
C ALA A 289 21.20 3.26 -17.07
N LEU A 290 21.08 4.40 -16.41
CA LEU A 290 20.56 5.61 -17.03
C LEU A 290 21.46 5.98 -18.22
N THR A 291 20.85 6.13 -19.40
CA THR A 291 21.54 6.57 -20.62
C THR A 291 21.70 8.09 -20.65
N ASP A 292 22.54 8.61 -21.57
CA ASP A 292 22.78 10.06 -21.67
C ASP A 292 21.49 10.84 -21.87
N ASN A 293 20.59 10.29 -22.68
CA ASN A 293 19.27 10.86 -22.97
C ASN A 293 18.18 9.82 -22.74
N LEU A 294 16.95 10.27 -22.57
CA LEU A 294 15.75 9.43 -22.54
C LEU A 294 14.69 9.94 -23.49
N LEU A 295 14.04 9.01 -24.19
CA LEU A 295 12.80 9.26 -24.94
C LEU A 295 11.71 8.36 -24.33
N LEU A 296 10.71 8.96 -23.69
CA LEU A 296 9.68 8.28 -22.92
C LEU A 296 8.31 8.50 -23.56
N GLN A 297 7.56 7.42 -23.77
CA GLN A 297 6.16 7.53 -24.19
C GLN A 297 5.24 7.64 -22.97
N VAL A 298 4.29 8.55 -23.02
CA VAL A 298 3.27 8.71 -21.97
C VAL A 298 2.31 7.53 -22.02
N ALA A 299 2.40 6.64 -21.06
CA ALA A 299 1.61 5.41 -21.01
C ALA A 299 0.26 5.57 -20.30
N SER A 300 0.16 6.51 -19.36
CA SER A 300 -1.07 6.85 -18.64
C SER A 300 -1.04 8.27 -18.09
N VAL A 301 -2.22 8.89 -17.99
CA VAL A 301 -2.44 10.22 -17.41
C VAL A 301 -3.62 10.16 -16.44
N ILE A 302 -3.31 10.21 -15.13
CA ILE A 302 -4.32 10.11 -14.05
C ILE A 302 -4.51 11.50 -13.45
N ARG A 303 -5.73 12.01 -13.50
CA ARG A 303 -6.07 13.37 -13.05
C ARG A 303 -6.80 13.44 -11.71
N ASP A 304 -6.99 12.29 -11.05
CA ASP A 304 -7.54 12.24 -9.70
C ASP A 304 -6.59 12.91 -8.71
N ASP A 305 -7.15 13.48 -7.65
CA ASP A 305 -6.36 14.24 -6.68
C ASP A 305 -5.33 13.37 -5.95
N VAL A 306 -5.64 12.11 -5.69
CA VAL A 306 -4.73 11.14 -5.11
C VAL A 306 -4.88 9.81 -5.86
N THR A 307 -3.75 9.17 -6.16
CA THR A 307 -3.71 7.79 -6.69
C THR A 307 -3.08 6.90 -5.64
N THR A 308 -3.87 5.97 -5.12
CA THR A 308 -3.42 5.06 -4.06
C THR A 308 -2.49 3.97 -4.60
N THR A 309 -1.70 3.36 -3.72
CA THR A 309 -0.86 2.22 -4.10
C THR A 309 -1.68 0.99 -4.48
N ASP A 310 -2.91 0.85 -4.00
CA ASP A 310 -3.81 -0.23 -4.41
C ASP A 310 -4.43 -0.01 -5.79
N GLU A 311 -4.57 1.24 -6.25
CA GLU A 311 -4.90 1.55 -7.65
C GLU A 311 -3.69 1.32 -8.57
N LEU A 312 -2.49 1.69 -8.11
CA LEU A 312 -1.25 1.40 -8.85
C LEU A 312 -1.01 -0.11 -8.97
N ILE A 313 -1.22 -0.87 -7.91
CA ILE A 313 -1.10 -2.34 -7.88
C ILE A 313 -2.06 -2.96 -6.86
N PRO A 314 -3.10 -3.71 -7.26
CA PRO A 314 -4.11 -4.26 -6.35
C PRO A 314 -3.51 -5.36 -5.47
N SER A 315 -3.12 -5.01 -4.24
CA SER A 315 -2.31 -5.86 -3.37
C SER A 315 -3.01 -7.16 -2.92
N GLY A 316 -4.34 -7.16 -2.82
CA GLY A 316 -5.14 -8.35 -2.51
C GLY A 316 -5.12 -9.38 -3.65
N GLU A 317 -5.48 -8.97 -4.85
CA GLU A 317 -5.54 -9.85 -6.03
C GLU A 317 -4.18 -10.39 -6.45
N THR A 318 -3.11 -9.64 -6.20
CA THR A 318 -1.76 -9.98 -6.62
C THR A 318 -0.95 -10.75 -5.57
N ALA A 319 -1.54 -11.07 -4.42
CA ALA A 319 -0.84 -11.68 -3.29
C ALA A 319 -0.06 -12.95 -3.67
N SER A 320 -0.63 -13.80 -4.54
CA SER A 320 -0.02 -15.05 -5.00
C SER A 320 1.08 -14.87 -6.06
N TYR A 321 1.27 -13.68 -6.61
CA TYR A 321 2.23 -13.40 -7.69
C TYR A 321 3.45 -12.61 -7.22
N ARG A 322 3.56 -12.29 -5.93
CA ARG A 322 4.60 -11.40 -5.39
C ARG A 322 6.04 -11.85 -5.65
N SER A 323 6.27 -13.14 -5.79
CA SER A 323 7.58 -13.71 -6.12
C SER A 323 7.86 -13.81 -7.63
N ASN A 324 6.98 -13.24 -8.47
CA ASN A 324 7.12 -13.25 -9.92
C ASN A 324 6.89 -11.84 -10.46
N PRO A 325 7.96 -11.04 -10.64
CA PRO A 325 7.85 -9.64 -11.05
C PRO A 325 7.15 -9.45 -12.39
N TYR A 326 7.33 -10.39 -13.32
CA TYR A 326 6.65 -10.33 -14.62
C TYR A 326 5.13 -10.55 -14.48
N LYS A 327 4.74 -11.51 -13.62
CA LYS A 327 3.32 -11.82 -13.46
C LYS A 327 2.58 -10.75 -12.67
N ILE A 328 3.18 -10.24 -11.60
CA ILE A 328 2.55 -9.20 -10.78
C ILE A 328 2.42 -7.89 -11.55
N SER A 329 3.38 -7.55 -12.42
CA SER A 329 3.35 -6.30 -13.19
C SER A 329 2.18 -6.21 -14.17
N GLU A 330 1.59 -7.35 -14.60
CA GLU A 330 0.41 -7.38 -15.46
C GLU A 330 -0.84 -6.75 -14.83
N PHE A 331 -0.83 -6.56 -13.53
CA PHE A 331 -1.94 -5.97 -12.77
C PHE A 331 -1.75 -4.47 -12.50
N THR A 332 -0.68 -3.86 -12.99
CA THR A 332 -0.40 -2.43 -12.78
C THR A 332 -1.51 -1.58 -13.38
N LEU A 333 -2.12 -0.72 -12.54
CA LEU A 333 -3.24 0.16 -12.89
C LEU A 333 -4.47 -0.55 -13.48
N GLN A 334 -4.58 -1.86 -13.35
CA GLN A 334 -5.64 -2.66 -14.00
C GLN A 334 -7.06 -2.12 -13.70
N ARG A 335 -7.28 -1.61 -12.49
CA ARG A 335 -8.59 -1.06 -12.07
C ARG A 335 -8.78 0.39 -12.48
N LYS A 336 -7.70 1.17 -12.57
CA LYS A 336 -7.74 2.63 -12.81
C LYS A 336 -7.57 2.99 -14.29
N ASP A 337 -6.59 2.38 -14.93
CA ASP A 337 -6.31 2.55 -16.36
C ASP A 337 -5.83 1.22 -16.96
N PRO A 338 -6.76 0.36 -17.42
CA PRO A 338 -6.42 -0.94 -18.01
C PRO A 338 -5.52 -0.84 -19.25
N GLN A 339 -5.44 0.33 -19.91
CA GLN A 339 -4.58 0.54 -21.07
C GLN A 339 -3.12 0.81 -20.71
N TYR A 340 -2.81 1.09 -19.44
CA TYR A 340 -1.44 1.33 -19.02
C TYR A 340 -0.49 0.19 -19.37
N VAL A 341 -0.84 -1.05 -19.03
CA VAL A 341 0.02 -2.23 -19.27
C VAL A 341 0.28 -2.45 -20.76
N PRO A 342 -0.74 -2.46 -21.67
CA PRO A 342 -0.51 -2.50 -23.10
C PRO A 342 0.40 -1.38 -23.60
N ASN A 343 0.16 -0.13 -23.19
CA ASN A 343 0.94 1.04 -23.61
C ASN A 343 2.41 0.94 -23.18
N ALA A 344 2.63 0.62 -21.89
CA ALA A 344 3.98 0.48 -21.34
C ALA A 344 4.77 -0.64 -22.02
N LYS A 345 4.13 -1.79 -22.26
CA LYS A 345 4.75 -2.91 -23.00
C LYS A 345 5.08 -2.56 -24.44
N ALA A 346 4.24 -1.78 -25.11
CA ALA A 346 4.51 -1.31 -26.48
C ALA A 346 5.80 -0.45 -26.48
N ALA A 347 5.94 0.49 -25.55
CA ALA A 347 7.16 1.29 -25.40
C ALA A 347 8.38 0.40 -25.04
N GLN A 348 8.21 -0.54 -24.10
CA GLN A 348 9.27 -1.47 -23.69
C GLN A 348 9.80 -2.34 -24.84
N ALA A 349 8.93 -2.71 -25.80
CA ALA A 349 9.34 -3.52 -26.94
C ALA A 349 10.41 -2.81 -27.80
N PHE A 350 10.34 -1.49 -27.90
CA PHE A 350 11.36 -0.70 -28.61
C PHE A 350 12.69 -0.65 -27.85
N GLU A 351 12.67 -0.57 -26.51
CA GLU A 351 13.89 -0.65 -25.71
C GLU A 351 14.53 -2.03 -25.81
N LYS A 352 13.75 -3.09 -25.79
CA LYS A 352 14.25 -4.45 -26.03
C LYS A 352 14.90 -4.59 -27.42
N ALA A 353 14.29 -3.99 -28.45
CA ALA A 353 14.86 -3.96 -29.80
C ALA A 353 16.18 -3.19 -29.82
N ARG A 354 16.25 -2.02 -29.16
CA ARG A 354 17.48 -1.23 -29.01
C ARG A 354 18.59 -2.04 -28.39
N LEU A 355 18.33 -2.70 -27.26
CA LEU A 355 19.30 -3.53 -26.54
C LEU A 355 19.75 -4.76 -27.35
N ALA A 356 18.86 -5.32 -28.14
CA ALA A 356 19.17 -6.44 -29.04
C ALA A 356 19.89 -6.00 -30.34
N GLY A 357 20.09 -4.68 -30.55
CA GLY A 357 20.72 -4.17 -31.77
C GLY A 357 19.79 -4.15 -32.99
N ASP A 358 18.47 -4.35 -32.82
CA ASP A 358 17.48 -4.22 -33.90
C ASP A 358 17.19 -2.74 -34.21
N ALA A 359 18.05 -2.18 -35.03
CA ALA A 359 17.98 -0.78 -35.44
C ALA A 359 16.67 -0.45 -36.19
N ALA A 360 16.16 -1.36 -37.00
CA ALA A 360 14.96 -1.12 -37.79
C ALA A 360 13.69 -0.98 -36.94
N THR A 361 13.61 -1.76 -35.86
CA THR A 361 12.51 -1.62 -34.90
C THR A 361 12.69 -0.39 -34.01
N ALA A 362 13.88 -0.14 -33.47
CA ALA A 362 14.18 1.01 -32.61
C ALA A 362 13.97 2.35 -33.34
N GLN A 363 14.34 2.43 -34.63
CA GLN A 363 14.16 3.61 -35.48
C GLN A 363 12.72 4.13 -35.48
N LYS A 364 11.73 3.23 -35.47
CA LYS A 364 10.30 3.61 -35.45
C LYS A 364 9.93 4.45 -34.23
N PHE A 365 10.56 4.21 -33.09
CA PHE A 365 10.35 4.99 -31.88
C PHE A 365 11.15 6.30 -31.93
N TYR A 366 12.38 6.26 -32.44
CA TYR A 366 13.21 7.47 -32.57
C TYR A 366 12.71 8.43 -33.66
N SER A 367 11.89 7.97 -34.59
CA SER A 367 11.41 8.81 -35.72
C SER A 367 10.67 10.06 -35.24
N VAL A 368 10.04 10.05 -34.09
CA VAL A 368 9.36 11.25 -33.53
C VAL A 368 10.36 12.38 -33.21
N LEU A 369 11.65 12.10 -33.06
CA LEU A 369 12.70 13.09 -32.79
C LEU A 369 12.95 14.01 -33.98
N HIS A 370 12.43 13.73 -35.18
CA HIS A 370 12.42 14.68 -36.28
C HIS A 370 11.79 16.02 -35.86
N ALA A 371 10.83 16.00 -34.98
CA ALA A 371 10.17 17.20 -34.49
C ALA A 371 11.13 18.14 -33.72
N VAL A 372 12.24 17.63 -33.23
CA VAL A 372 13.30 18.39 -32.52
C VAL A 372 14.58 18.47 -33.34
N GLY A 373 14.53 18.18 -34.64
CA GLY A 373 15.64 18.32 -35.56
C GLY A 373 16.65 17.17 -35.58
N ILE A 374 16.34 16.02 -34.95
CA ILE A 374 17.20 14.82 -34.96
C ILE A 374 16.69 13.87 -36.03
N ASN A 375 17.55 13.48 -36.97
CA ASN A 375 17.19 12.65 -38.10
C ASN A 375 17.50 11.16 -37.85
N ALA A 376 16.53 10.44 -37.29
CA ALA A 376 16.69 9.00 -37.04
C ALA A 376 16.71 8.14 -38.34
N ASP A 377 16.46 8.73 -39.53
CA ASP A 377 16.62 8.03 -40.81
C ASP A 377 18.06 8.04 -41.31
N ASP A 378 18.92 8.92 -40.74
CA ASP A 378 20.34 8.89 -40.99
C ASP A 378 21.00 7.75 -40.22
N PRO A 379 21.72 6.81 -40.84
CA PRO A 379 22.29 5.66 -40.15
C PRO A 379 23.32 6.02 -39.09
N ALA A 380 24.05 7.11 -39.25
CA ALA A 380 25.03 7.55 -38.25
C ALA A 380 24.34 8.14 -37.01
N GLU A 381 23.33 8.98 -37.20
CA GLU A 381 22.51 9.51 -36.11
C GLU A 381 21.75 8.39 -35.38
N LEU A 382 21.13 7.46 -36.12
CA LEU A 382 20.47 6.30 -35.52
C LEU A 382 21.45 5.46 -34.68
N SER A 383 22.64 5.19 -35.21
CA SER A 383 23.67 4.46 -34.46
C SER A 383 24.07 5.18 -33.17
N GLN A 384 24.13 6.51 -33.19
CA GLN A 384 24.40 7.31 -32.01
C GLN A 384 23.24 7.28 -31.01
N LEU A 385 22.00 7.44 -31.49
CA LEU A 385 20.79 7.35 -30.66
C LEU A 385 20.70 6.00 -29.93
N MET A 386 20.92 4.90 -30.63
CA MET A 386 20.89 3.56 -30.05
C MET A 386 21.90 3.37 -28.90
N LYS A 387 23.00 4.11 -28.91
CA LYS A 387 24.02 4.03 -27.84
C LYS A 387 23.69 4.96 -26.67
N SER A 388 23.22 6.16 -26.97
CA SER A 388 23.12 7.24 -25.99
C SER A 388 21.70 7.50 -25.46
N THR A 389 20.65 6.91 -26.06
CA THR A 389 19.27 7.26 -25.75
C THR A 389 18.43 6.03 -25.39
N GLY A 390 18.05 5.94 -24.13
CA GLY A 390 17.17 4.89 -23.63
C GLY A 390 15.69 5.18 -23.97
N LEU A 391 14.93 4.11 -24.18
CA LEU A 391 13.51 4.14 -24.53
C LEU A 391 12.68 3.57 -23.38
N GLY A 392 11.52 4.13 -23.14
CA GLY A 392 10.65 3.63 -22.09
C GLY A 392 9.32 4.34 -22.00
N SER A 393 8.66 4.16 -20.88
CA SER A 393 7.40 4.83 -20.60
C SER A 393 7.48 5.76 -19.39
N VAL A 394 6.53 6.71 -19.36
CA VAL A 394 6.31 7.61 -18.23
C VAL A 394 4.83 7.61 -17.85
N LEU A 395 4.58 7.68 -16.54
CA LEU A 395 3.25 7.84 -15.95
C LEU A 395 3.11 9.25 -15.40
N TYR A 396 1.99 9.90 -15.70
CA TYR A 396 1.55 11.08 -14.96
C TYR A 396 0.41 10.73 -14.00
N ALA A 397 0.51 11.19 -12.75
CA ALA A 397 -0.57 11.18 -11.78
C ALA A 397 -0.42 12.38 -10.83
N LYS A 398 -1.50 13.05 -10.43
CA LYS A 398 -1.40 14.26 -9.58
C LYS A 398 -0.62 14.00 -8.28
N ARG A 399 -1.08 13.08 -7.45
CA ARG A 399 -0.42 12.68 -6.19
C ARG A 399 -0.41 11.16 -6.03
N PRO A 400 0.55 10.46 -6.65
CA PRO A 400 0.64 9.01 -6.57
C PRO A 400 1.29 8.52 -5.26
N GLY A 401 0.88 7.32 -4.81
CA GLY A 401 1.62 6.53 -3.85
C GLY A 401 1.12 6.58 -2.40
N ASP A 402 -0.13 6.99 -2.17
CA ASP A 402 -0.75 6.82 -0.86
C ASP A 402 -1.08 5.34 -0.61
N GLY A 403 -0.62 4.80 0.52
CA GLY A 403 -0.87 3.41 0.91
C GLY A 403 0.38 2.63 1.30
N SER A 404 0.26 1.29 1.35
CA SER A 404 1.31 0.40 1.87
C SER A 404 2.06 -0.42 0.80
N ALA A 405 1.46 -0.69 -0.37
CA ALA A 405 2.04 -1.51 -1.43
C ALA A 405 3.03 -0.72 -2.34
N ARG A 406 3.75 0.23 -1.76
CA ARG A 406 4.62 1.19 -2.48
C ARG A 406 5.71 0.54 -3.31
N GLU A 407 6.34 -0.52 -2.77
CA GLU A 407 7.42 -1.23 -3.45
C GLU A 407 6.93 -1.84 -4.76
N TYR A 408 5.83 -2.60 -4.73
CA TYR A 408 5.24 -3.17 -5.94
C TYR A 408 4.66 -2.11 -6.89
N ALA A 409 4.14 -1.01 -6.35
CA ALA A 409 3.65 0.10 -7.17
C ALA A 409 4.76 0.73 -8.02
N ALA A 410 5.99 0.79 -7.53
CA ALA A 410 7.16 1.26 -8.28
C ALA A 410 7.78 0.16 -9.14
N SER A 411 8.10 -1.00 -8.54
CA SER A 411 8.81 -2.09 -9.23
C SER A 411 8.03 -2.64 -10.43
N CYS A 412 6.71 -2.75 -10.32
CA CYS A 412 5.89 -3.22 -11.45
C CYS A 412 5.94 -2.27 -12.65
N GLN A 413 5.97 -0.96 -12.43
CA GLN A 413 6.16 0.01 -13.51
C GLN A 413 7.54 -0.17 -14.14
N LYS A 414 8.61 -0.34 -13.34
CA LYS A 414 9.97 -0.58 -13.84
C LYS A 414 10.04 -1.85 -14.68
N VAL A 415 9.44 -2.94 -14.22
CA VAL A 415 9.38 -4.22 -14.96
C VAL A 415 8.70 -4.07 -16.33
N LEU A 416 7.73 -3.17 -16.44
CA LEU A 416 7.04 -2.83 -17.70
C LEU A 416 7.77 -1.79 -18.55
N GLY A 417 8.99 -1.38 -18.16
CA GLY A 417 9.77 -0.38 -18.89
C GLY A 417 9.48 1.06 -18.51
N GLY A 418 8.86 1.30 -17.35
CA GLY A 418 8.71 2.63 -16.76
C GLY A 418 10.06 3.18 -16.28
N LEU A 419 10.43 4.39 -16.73
CA LEU A 419 11.70 5.04 -16.38
C LEU A 419 11.51 6.35 -15.60
N ALA A 420 10.31 6.90 -15.58
CA ALA A 420 9.99 8.11 -14.84
C ALA A 420 8.52 8.14 -14.41
N ASN A 421 8.25 8.89 -13.35
CA ASN A 421 6.93 9.41 -13.03
C ASN A 421 6.97 10.92 -13.09
N ILE A 422 5.87 11.54 -13.53
CA ILE A 422 5.64 12.98 -13.45
C ILE A 422 4.41 13.18 -12.55
N CYS A 423 4.51 14.05 -11.55
CA CYS A 423 3.39 14.34 -10.65
C CYS A 423 3.43 15.80 -10.18
N ILE A 424 2.36 16.29 -9.58
CA ILE A 424 2.37 17.59 -8.91
C ILE A 424 3.22 17.46 -7.64
N ASP A 425 2.93 16.41 -6.86
CA ASP A 425 3.68 16.03 -5.67
C ASP A 425 3.46 14.53 -5.39
N TYR A 426 4.35 13.92 -4.64
CA TYR A 426 4.21 12.54 -4.18
C TYR A 426 3.34 12.48 -2.93
N ALA A 427 2.30 11.66 -2.93
CA ALA A 427 1.44 11.47 -1.76
C ALA A 427 2.24 11.02 -0.52
N THR A 428 3.34 10.29 -0.73
CA THR A 428 4.26 9.92 0.34
C THR A 428 5.72 9.94 -0.15
N LYS A 429 6.63 10.45 0.69
CA LYS A 429 8.09 10.37 0.44
C LYS A 429 8.57 8.93 0.22
N ARG A 430 7.92 7.96 0.86
CA ARG A 430 8.27 6.53 0.74
C ARG A 430 8.02 5.99 -0.66
N TYR A 431 6.94 6.36 -1.33
CA TYR A 431 6.71 5.93 -2.71
C TYR A 431 7.73 6.57 -3.66
N ARG A 432 8.03 7.88 -3.48
CA ARG A 432 9.11 8.56 -4.22
C ARG A 432 10.44 7.79 -4.07
N SER A 433 10.80 7.43 -2.82
CA SER A 433 12.04 6.66 -2.57
C SER A 433 12.02 5.28 -3.24
N ASN A 434 10.87 4.60 -3.28
CA ASN A 434 10.77 3.34 -4.03
C ASN A 434 10.97 3.55 -5.53
N CYS A 435 10.44 4.62 -6.13
CA CYS A 435 10.73 4.95 -7.53
C CYS A 435 12.24 5.13 -7.75
N VAL A 436 12.91 5.90 -6.90
CA VAL A 436 14.37 6.08 -6.96
C VAL A 436 15.12 4.75 -6.83
N ASN A 437 14.75 3.90 -5.87
CA ASN A 437 15.38 2.59 -5.66
C ASN A 437 15.32 1.69 -6.90
N TRP A 438 14.30 1.87 -7.72
CA TRP A 438 14.16 1.19 -9.01
C TRP A 438 14.75 1.99 -10.19
N GLY A 439 15.52 3.06 -9.92
CA GLY A 439 16.13 3.88 -10.97
C GLY A 439 15.11 4.62 -11.83
N MET A 440 13.93 4.89 -11.31
CA MET A 440 12.90 5.70 -11.97
C MET A 440 13.04 7.16 -11.53
N LEU A 441 13.10 8.07 -12.51
CA LEU A 441 13.22 9.50 -12.25
C LEU A 441 11.93 10.06 -11.62
N PRO A 442 12.01 10.64 -10.40
CA PRO A 442 10.84 11.07 -9.67
C PRO A 442 10.55 12.56 -9.92
N PHE A 443 10.14 12.91 -11.13
CA PHE A 443 9.86 14.28 -11.50
C PHE A 443 8.62 14.85 -10.83
N THR A 444 8.69 16.16 -10.48
CA THR A 444 7.53 16.97 -10.16
C THR A 444 7.31 18.06 -11.19
N TYR A 445 6.03 18.43 -11.37
CA TYR A 445 5.59 19.51 -12.22
C TYR A 445 4.39 20.20 -11.54
N PRO A 446 4.57 21.40 -11.00
CA PRO A 446 3.62 22.00 -10.06
C PRO A 446 2.32 22.52 -10.68
N ASP A 447 2.20 22.53 -12.02
CA ASP A 447 0.98 23.01 -12.69
C ASP A 447 -0.10 21.91 -12.68
N GLU A 448 -1.23 22.20 -12.03
CA GLU A 448 -2.37 21.30 -11.97
C GLU A 448 -3.02 21.04 -13.34
N ASN A 449 -2.83 21.98 -14.29
CA ASN A 449 -3.38 21.91 -15.64
C ASN A 449 -2.36 21.40 -16.66
N ILE A 450 -1.52 20.43 -16.26
CA ILE A 450 -0.53 19.88 -17.17
C ILE A 450 -1.18 19.46 -18.50
N ASP A 451 -0.66 19.99 -19.58
CA ASP A 451 -1.03 19.60 -20.93
C ASP A 451 -0.19 18.38 -21.33
N LEU A 452 -0.67 17.18 -20.96
CA LEU A 452 -0.04 15.92 -21.29
C LEU A 452 -1.12 14.88 -21.63
N ALA A 453 -0.90 14.13 -22.71
CA ALA A 453 -1.82 13.11 -23.19
C ALA A 453 -1.13 11.76 -23.42
N VAL A 454 -1.89 10.68 -23.28
CA VAL A 454 -1.42 9.31 -23.56
C VAL A 454 -0.97 9.21 -25.03
N GLY A 455 0.18 8.60 -25.25
CA GLY A 455 0.78 8.42 -26.57
C GLY A 455 1.74 9.54 -26.98
N GLU A 456 1.76 10.68 -26.30
CA GLU A 456 2.79 11.71 -26.51
C GLU A 456 4.16 11.21 -26.02
N TYR A 457 5.22 11.91 -26.40
CA TYR A 457 6.58 11.57 -26.02
C TYR A 457 7.20 12.69 -25.21
N VAL A 458 8.00 12.32 -24.22
CA VAL A 458 8.82 13.25 -23.43
C VAL A 458 10.29 12.99 -23.76
N TRP A 459 10.91 13.96 -24.43
CA TRP A 459 12.33 13.94 -24.77
C TRP A 459 13.14 14.64 -23.69
N LEU A 460 14.13 13.95 -23.15
CA LEU A 460 15.00 14.38 -22.04
C LEU A 460 16.48 14.31 -22.46
N PRO A 461 16.97 15.30 -23.22
CA PRO A 461 18.37 15.35 -23.62
C PRO A 461 19.27 15.61 -22.42
N GLY A 462 20.43 14.96 -22.35
CA GLY A 462 21.44 15.19 -21.31
C GLY A 462 21.00 14.82 -19.90
N ILE A 463 19.95 14.01 -19.72
CA ILE A 463 19.40 13.70 -18.39
C ILE A 463 20.42 13.03 -17.46
N ARG A 464 21.29 12.17 -18.00
CA ARG A 464 22.33 11.52 -17.20
C ARG A 464 23.27 12.55 -16.56
N GLN A 465 23.72 13.53 -17.34
CA GLN A 465 24.57 14.61 -16.84
C GLN A 465 23.82 15.48 -15.84
N ALA A 466 22.56 15.83 -16.12
CA ALA A 466 21.73 16.62 -15.19
C ALA A 466 21.59 15.92 -13.81
N VAL A 467 21.38 14.60 -13.79
CA VAL A 467 21.32 13.82 -12.54
C VAL A 467 22.71 13.82 -11.86
N ALA A 468 23.79 13.61 -12.60
CA ALA A 468 25.14 13.59 -12.04
C ALA A 468 25.52 14.94 -11.40
N ASP A 469 25.17 16.04 -12.06
CA ASP A 469 25.44 17.41 -11.57
C ASP A 469 24.49 17.83 -10.43
N GLY A 470 23.45 17.05 -10.15
CA GLY A 470 22.44 17.38 -9.13
C GLY A 470 21.55 18.54 -9.53
N ALA A 471 21.20 18.62 -10.81
CA ALA A 471 20.27 19.60 -11.31
C ALA A 471 18.90 19.45 -10.62
N THR A 472 18.35 20.55 -10.12
CA THR A 472 17.02 20.58 -9.50
C THR A 472 15.90 20.77 -10.52
N GLU A 473 16.26 21.15 -11.74
CA GLU A 473 15.34 21.37 -12.87
C GLU A 473 15.93 20.76 -14.14
N VAL A 474 15.08 20.13 -14.93
CA VAL A 474 15.44 19.45 -16.17
C VAL A 474 14.55 19.98 -17.31
N ALA A 475 15.19 20.43 -18.40
CA ALA A 475 14.47 20.78 -19.61
C ALA A 475 13.98 19.50 -20.31
N ALA A 476 12.71 19.48 -20.68
CA ALA A 476 12.10 18.41 -21.44
C ALA A 476 11.33 19.00 -22.62
N THR A 477 11.24 18.27 -23.72
CA THR A 477 10.37 18.62 -24.84
C THR A 477 9.29 17.55 -24.98
N VAL A 478 8.04 17.96 -24.89
CA VAL A 478 6.91 17.07 -25.18
C VAL A 478 6.66 17.11 -26.69
N ILE A 479 6.62 15.93 -27.29
CA ILE A 479 6.37 15.74 -28.72
C ILE A 479 4.98 15.07 -28.87
N SER A 480 4.13 15.62 -29.74
CA SER A 480 2.80 15.03 -30.01
C SER A 480 2.90 13.58 -30.49
N ALA A 481 1.84 12.80 -30.27
CA ALA A 481 1.79 11.39 -30.64
C ALA A 481 2.05 11.14 -32.14
N ASP A 482 1.71 12.11 -33.00
CA ASP A 482 1.98 12.06 -34.44
C ASP A 482 3.35 12.64 -34.86
N GLY A 483 4.16 13.06 -33.90
CA GLY A 483 5.51 13.59 -34.12
C GLY A 483 5.58 14.95 -34.81
N LYS A 484 4.48 15.72 -34.90
CA LYS A 484 4.44 16.95 -35.68
C LYS A 484 4.60 18.24 -34.89
N THR A 485 4.21 18.24 -33.64
CA THR A 485 4.25 19.44 -32.80
C THR A 485 5.07 19.18 -31.54
N THR A 486 5.69 20.25 -31.04
CA THR A 486 6.49 20.20 -29.81
C THR A 486 6.09 21.32 -28.86
N ARG A 487 6.27 21.09 -27.58
CA ARG A 487 6.18 22.12 -26.53
C ARG A 487 7.23 21.88 -25.46
N GLU A 488 7.79 22.95 -24.96
CA GLU A 488 8.76 22.90 -23.88
C GLU A 488 8.08 22.60 -22.55
N MET A 489 8.74 21.80 -21.73
CA MET A 489 8.34 21.48 -20.37
C MET A 489 9.55 21.55 -19.44
N LYS A 490 9.37 22.13 -18.26
CA LYS A 490 10.43 22.22 -17.25
C LYS A 490 10.04 21.32 -16.08
N LEU A 491 10.73 20.20 -15.97
CA LEU A 491 10.50 19.23 -14.90
C LEU A 491 11.41 19.54 -13.71
N GLU A 492 10.89 19.35 -12.51
CA GLU A 492 11.67 19.50 -11.29
C GLU A 492 12.18 18.13 -10.82
N LEU A 493 13.44 18.10 -10.40
CA LEU A 493 14.09 16.93 -9.80
C LEU A 493 14.69 17.34 -8.44
N LYS A 494 13.81 17.65 -7.49
CA LYS A 494 14.16 18.20 -6.16
C LYS A 494 14.54 17.09 -5.18
N ASP A 495 15.29 17.50 -4.16
CA ASP A 495 15.63 16.70 -2.98
C ASP A 495 16.27 15.33 -3.31
N VAL A 496 17.09 15.28 -4.37
CA VAL A 496 17.85 14.08 -4.71
C VAL A 496 19.19 14.09 -3.96
N THR A 497 19.36 13.17 -3.04
CA THR A 497 20.58 13.00 -2.26
C THR A 497 21.71 12.39 -3.10
N GLU A 498 22.98 12.53 -2.67
CA GLU A 498 24.13 11.91 -3.36
C GLU A 498 23.98 10.39 -3.52
N SER A 499 23.41 9.74 -2.51
CA SER A 499 23.13 8.29 -2.58
C SER A 499 22.06 7.98 -3.61
N GLU A 500 20.99 8.79 -3.69
CA GLU A 500 19.93 8.62 -4.69
C GLU A 500 20.42 8.89 -6.12
N LYS A 501 21.32 9.87 -6.34
CA LYS A 501 21.96 10.12 -7.64
C LYS A 501 22.69 8.87 -8.12
N LYS A 502 23.47 8.24 -7.24
CA LYS A 502 24.21 7.03 -7.56
C LYS A 502 23.25 5.90 -8.02
N ILE A 503 22.15 5.70 -7.30
CA ILE A 503 21.13 4.70 -7.63
C ILE A 503 20.50 5.00 -8.99
N LEU A 504 20.10 6.25 -9.23
CA LEU A 504 19.49 6.67 -10.49
C LEU A 504 20.43 6.45 -11.68
N LEU A 505 21.70 6.82 -11.53
CA LEU A 505 22.72 6.63 -12.57
C LEU A 505 23.01 5.15 -12.87
N ALA A 506 23.01 4.31 -11.84
CA ALA A 506 23.19 2.86 -11.98
C ALA A 506 21.94 2.15 -12.55
N GLY A 507 20.77 2.84 -12.56
CA GLY A 507 19.49 2.31 -13.06
C GLY A 507 18.69 1.47 -12.06
N SER A 508 19.27 1.14 -10.92
CA SER A 508 18.58 0.56 -9.76
C SER A 508 19.51 0.49 -8.54
N MET A 509 18.93 0.37 -7.35
CA MET A 509 19.69 0.15 -6.12
C MET A 509 20.47 -1.17 -6.16
N ILE A 510 19.94 -2.21 -6.80
CA ILE A 510 20.62 -3.50 -6.98
C ILE A 510 21.90 -3.31 -7.77
N ASN A 511 21.84 -2.58 -8.88
CA ASN A 511 23.04 -2.28 -9.70
C ASN A 511 24.06 -1.44 -8.92
N SER A 512 23.58 -0.41 -8.19
CA SER A 512 24.45 0.43 -7.37
C SER A 512 25.22 -0.39 -6.31
N TYR A 513 24.57 -1.36 -5.67
CA TYR A 513 25.25 -2.26 -4.73
C TYR A 513 26.21 -3.22 -5.43
N ARG A 514 25.87 -3.72 -6.62
CA ARG A 514 26.81 -4.54 -7.41
C ARG A 514 28.08 -3.77 -7.73
N GLU A 515 27.96 -2.52 -8.19
CA GLU A 515 29.11 -1.65 -8.45
C GLU A 515 29.96 -1.43 -7.18
N ASP A 516 29.32 -1.20 -6.02
CA ASP A 516 30.01 -1.05 -4.73
C ASP A 516 30.75 -2.31 -4.29
N MET A 517 30.25 -3.48 -4.65
CA MET A 517 30.87 -4.77 -4.36
C MET A 517 31.91 -5.20 -5.42
N GLY A 518 32.02 -4.45 -6.53
CA GLY A 518 32.90 -4.80 -7.64
C GLY A 518 32.44 -6.02 -8.46
N LEU A 519 31.11 -6.26 -8.50
CA LEU A 519 30.45 -7.39 -9.18
C LEU A 519 29.90 -7.00 -10.54
#